data_de3ed1babac83ace2d4d86e945ff4132
#
_entry.id   de3ed1babac83ace2d4d86e945ff4132
#
_cell.length_a   1.000
_cell.length_b   1.000
_cell.length_c   1.000
_cell.angle_alpha   90.00
_cell.angle_beta   90.00
_cell.angle_gamma   90.00
#
_symmetry.space_group_name_H-M   'P 1'
#
loop_
_entity.id
_entity.type
_entity.pdbx_description
1 polymer ?
#
loop_
_entity_poly.entity_id
_entity_poly.type
_entity_poly.pdbx_seq_one_letter_code
_entity_poly.pdbx_strand_id
1 'polypeptide(L)'
;MSLAANIVIALVALLHVYFLVLEMFLWDKPAGLKAFGQTREAAAASKVLAANQGLYNGFLAAGLVWGLSLGDAGLSVKIFFLVCVLIAGLYGAATASRKILFVQALPAAIGLALLLLA
;
A
#
# COMPACT_ATOMS: atom_id res chain seq x y z
N MET A 1 -0.69 22.33 5.41
CA MET A 1 -0.62 21.27 4.41
C MET A 1 -1.97 21.07 3.74
N SER A 2 -1.99 20.64 2.49
CA SER A 2 -3.22 20.52 1.71
C SER A 2 -4.14 19.41 2.25
N LEU A 3 -5.43 19.74 2.37
CA LEU A 3 -6.45 18.74 2.73
C LEU A 3 -6.52 17.63 1.69
N ALA A 4 -6.39 17.98 0.41
CA ALA A 4 -6.40 17.01 -0.67
C ALA A 4 -5.26 15.98 -0.52
N ALA A 5 -4.05 16.44 -0.19
CA ALA A 5 -2.91 15.55 0.05
C ALA A 5 -3.20 14.60 1.22
N ASN A 6 -3.72 15.12 2.32
CA ASN A 6 -4.03 14.30 3.49
C ASN A 6 -5.12 13.27 3.22
N ILE A 7 -6.12 13.61 2.41
CA ILE A 7 -7.16 12.66 2.01
C ILE A 7 -6.54 11.52 1.18
N VAL A 8 -5.71 11.85 0.21
CA VAL A 8 -5.04 10.83 -0.62
C VAL A 8 -4.15 9.92 0.23
N ILE A 9 -3.39 10.50 1.16
CA ILE A 9 -2.53 9.74 2.07
C ILE A 9 -3.37 8.79 2.93
N ALA A 10 -4.49 9.25 3.46
CA ALA A 10 -5.40 8.40 4.24
C ALA A 10 -5.96 7.25 3.40
N LEU A 11 -6.30 7.50 2.15
CA LEU A 11 -6.78 6.46 1.23
C LEU A 11 -5.68 5.44 0.91
N VAL A 12 -4.44 5.89 0.73
CA VAL A 12 -3.29 4.99 0.52
C VAL A 12 -3.06 4.13 1.77
N ALA A 13 -3.16 4.71 2.96
CA ALA A 13 -3.05 3.96 4.21
C ALA A 13 -4.15 2.89 4.33
N LEU A 14 -5.40 3.25 4.05
CA LEU A 14 -6.52 2.31 4.05
C LEU A 14 -6.32 1.18 3.05
N LEU A 15 -5.83 1.49 1.86
CA LEU A 15 -5.55 0.50 0.83
C LEU A 15 -4.53 -0.53 1.33
N HIS A 16 -3.49 -0.09 2.04
CA HIS A 16 -2.47 -0.99 2.56
C HIS A 16 -2.97 -1.81 3.75
N VAL A 17 -3.89 -1.30 4.55
CA VAL A 17 -4.60 -2.10 5.55
C VAL A 17 -5.44 -3.19 4.86
N TYR A 18 -6.10 -2.86 3.77
CA TYR A 18 -6.85 -3.82 2.97
C TYR A 18 -5.93 -4.93 2.43
N PHE A 19 -4.77 -4.57 1.89
CA PHE A 19 -3.77 -5.56 1.45
C PHE A 19 -3.32 -6.46 2.60
N LEU A 20 -3.08 -5.88 3.78
CA LEU A 20 -2.74 -6.66 4.98
C LEU A 20 -3.81 -7.72 5.27
N VAL A 21 -5.07 -7.32 5.26
CA VAL A 21 -6.18 -8.24 5.55
C VAL A 21 -6.23 -9.37 4.53
N LEU A 22 -6.11 -9.05 3.23
CA LEU A 22 -6.11 -10.07 2.18
C LEU A 22 -4.91 -11.01 2.31
N GLU A 23 -3.74 -10.47 2.60
CA GLU A 23 -2.49 -11.24 2.58
C GLU A 23 -2.27 -12.05 3.86
N MET A 24 -2.71 -11.55 5.01
CA MET A 24 -2.52 -12.24 6.29
C MET A 24 -3.67 -13.16 6.65
N PHE A 25 -4.89 -12.83 6.28
CA PHE A 25 -6.07 -13.54 6.76
C PHE A 25 -6.93 -14.18 5.69
N LEU A 26 -6.91 -13.66 4.48
CA LEU A 26 -7.80 -14.10 3.39
C LEU A 26 -7.06 -14.63 2.16
N TRP A 27 -5.76 -14.87 2.25
CA TRP A 27 -4.92 -15.22 1.11
C TRP A 27 -5.44 -16.44 0.35
N ASP A 28 -5.79 -17.51 1.07
CA ASP A 28 -6.30 -18.76 0.53
C ASP A 28 -7.82 -18.86 0.59
N LYS A 29 -8.51 -17.77 0.90
CA LYS A 29 -9.97 -17.68 0.91
C LYS A 29 -10.48 -17.11 -0.41
N PRO A 30 -11.78 -17.26 -0.74
CA PRO A 30 -12.32 -16.76 -2.01
C PRO A 30 -11.97 -15.31 -2.31
N ALA A 31 -12.03 -14.42 -1.33
CA ALA A 31 -11.73 -13.01 -1.52
C ALA A 31 -10.28 -12.79 -1.96
N GLY A 32 -9.33 -13.46 -1.29
CA GLY A 32 -7.91 -13.35 -1.62
C GLY A 32 -7.58 -13.98 -2.96
N LEU A 33 -8.13 -15.17 -3.22
CA LEU A 33 -7.93 -15.86 -4.50
C LEU A 33 -8.40 -14.99 -5.66
N LYS A 34 -9.57 -14.37 -5.53
CA LYS A 34 -10.13 -13.51 -6.56
C LYS A 34 -9.32 -12.23 -6.74
N ALA A 35 -8.93 -11.59 -5.64
CA ALA A 35 -8.22 -10.31 -5.69
C ALA A 35 -6.86 -10.43 -6.39
N PHE A 36 -6.16 -11.55 -6.19
CA PHE A 36 -4.82 -11.77 -6.74
C PHE A 36 -4.81 -12.73 -7.93
N GLY A 37 -5.98 -13.22 -8.34
CA GLY A 37 -6.07 -14.11 -9.51
C GLY A 37 -5.31 -15.42 -9.34
N GLN A 38 -5.36 -16.04 -8.16
CA GLN A 38 -4.60 -17.24 -7.84
C GLN A 38 -5.46 -18.48 -7.74
N THR A 39 -4.81 -19.64 -7.99
CA THR A 39 -5.39 -20.93 -7.66
C THR A 39 -5.21 -21.23 -6.17
N ARG A 40 -5.99 -22.17 -5.63
CA ARG A 40 -5.85 -22.61 -4.24
C ARG A 40 -4.45 -23.16 -3.95
N GLU A 41 -3.92 -23.94 -4.89
CA GLU A 41 -2.61 -24.55 -4.76
C GLU A 41 -1.50 -23.50 -4.68
N ALA A 42 -1.53 -22.50 -5.55
CA ALA A 42 -0.56 -21.43 -5.55
C ALA A 42 -0.66 -20.61 -4.25
N ALA A 43 -1.86 -20.32 -3.78
CA ALA A 43 -2.08 -19.58 -2.55
C ALA A 43 -1.57 -20.38 -1.34
N ALA A 44 -1.83 -21.69 -1.27
CA ALA A 44 -1.34 -22.53 -0.19
C ALA A 44 0.19 -22.56 -0.16
N ALA A 45 0.83 -22.62 -1.32
CA ALA A 45 2.29 -22.68 -1.43
C ALA A 45 2.97 -21.37 -1.01
N SER A 46 2.30 -20.23 -1.16
CA SER A 46 2.85 -18.91 -0.88
C SER A 46 2.27 -18.24 0.37
N LYS A 47 1.48 -18.95 1.15
CA LYS A 47 0.72 -18.40 2.27
C LYS A 47 1.59 -17.70 3.31
N VAL A 48 2.72 -18.30 3.68
CA VAL A 48 3.62 -17.71 4.68
C VAL A 48 4.29 -16.45 4.14
N LEU A 49 4.72 -16.47 2.88
CA LEU A 49 5.31 -15.29 2.25
C LEU A 49 4.29 -14.15 2.15
N ALA A 50 3.05 -14.47 1.78
CA ALA A 50 1.99 -13.49 1.71
C ALA A 50 1.68 -12.86 3.07
N ALA A 51 1.66 -13.66 4.13
CA ALA A 51 1.43 -13.14 5.48
C ALA A 51 2.53 -12.17 5.90
N ASN A 52 3.79 -12.48 5.60
CA ASN A 52 4.91 -11.56 5.87
C ASN A 52 4.77 -10.27 5.07
N GLN A 53 4.40 -10.36 3.80
CA GLN A 53 4.18 -9.20 2.96
C GLN A 53 3.03 -8.33 3.49
N GLY A 54 1.96 -8.96 3.96
CA GLY A 54 0.84 -8.26 4.60
C GLY A 54 1.28 -7.48 5.84
N LEU A 55 2.14 -8.07 6.66
CA LEU A 55 2.70 -7.38 7.82
C LEU A 55 3.48 -6.13 7.39
N TYR A 56 4.29 -6.21 6.33
CA TYR A 56 5.03 -5.06 5.81
C TYR A 56 4.10 -3.99 5.25
N ASN A 57 2.99 -4.38 4.63
CA ASN A 57 1.96 -3.43 4.21
C ASN A 57 1.35 -2.72 5.42
N GLY A 58 1.22 -3.40 6.54
CA GLY A 58 0.82 -2.81 7.81
C GLY A 58 1.79 -1.74 8.30
N PHE A 59 3.09 -1.98 8.15
CA PHE A 59 4.10 -0.99 8.52
C PHE A 59 3.99 0.27 7.65
N LEU A 60 3.72 0.11 6.35
CA LEU A 60 3.51 1.25 5.46
C LEU A 60 2.27 2.05 5.87
N ALA A 61 1.17 1.37 6.16
CA ALA A 61 -0.05 2.02 6.65
C ALA A 61 0.19 2.76 7.97
N ALA A 62 0.88 2.11 8.91
CA ALA A 62 1.20 2.70 10.21
C ALA A 62 2.07 3.96 10.06
N GLY A 63 3.04 3.92 9.16
CA GLY A 63 3.91 5.07 8.87
C GLY A 63 3.14 6.25 8.28
N LEU A 64 2.22 5.98 7.36
CA LEU A 64 1.38 7.02 6.77
C LEU A 64 0.44 7.64 7.81
N VAL A 65 -0.17 6.84 8.68
CA VAL A 65 -1.00 7.31 9.77
C VAL A 65 -0.17 8.14 10.75
N TRP A 66 1.04 7.70 11.07
CA TRP A 66 1.96 8.46 11.92
C TRP A 66 2.24 9.83 11.30
N GLY A 67 2.55 9.88 10.01
CA GLY A 67 2.75 11.15 9.33
C GLY A 67 1.54 12.07 9.41
N LEU A 68 0.34 11.51 9.18
CA LEU A 68 -0.92 12.28 9.30
C LEU A 68 -1.13 12.80 10.72
N SER A 69 -0.80 12.01 11.74
CA SER A 69 -0.99 12.38 13.14
C SER A 69 -0.11 13.56 13.58
N LEU A 70 1.01 13.78 12.90
CA LEU A 70 1.92 14.87 13.20
C LEU A 70 1.51 16.20 12.56
N GLY A 71 0.49 16.21 11.72
CA GLY A 71 0.07 17.41 11.02
C GLY A 71 1.17 17.96 10.12
N ASP A 72 1.41 19.27 10.17
CA ASP A 72 2.47 19.89 9.34
C ASP A 72 3.88 19.43 9.72
N ALA A 73 4.09 19.01 10.96
CA ALA A 73 5.37 18.45 11.39
C ALA A 73 5.65 17.08 10.76
N GLY A 74 4.65 16.44 10.17
CA GLY A 74 4.77 15.13 9.55
C GLY A 74 5.15 15.12 8.09
N LEU A 75 5.53 16.25 7.50
CA LEU A 75 5.83 16.32 6.06
C LEU A 75 6.90 15.31 5.63
N SER A 76 8.01 15.26 6.37
CA SER A 76 9.12 14.32 6.05
C SER A 76 8.69 12.87 6.17
N VAL A 77 7.89 12.55 7.18
CA VAL A 77 7.38 11.18 7.39
C VAL A 77 6.43 10.79 6.27
N LYS A 78 5.52 11.67 5.90
CA LYS A 78 4.59 11.43 4.78
C LYS A 78 5.35 11.20 3.47
N ILE A 79 6.34 12.03 3.17
CA ILE A 79 7.15 11.89 1.97
C ILE A 79 7.89 10.55 1.97
N PHE A 80 8.52 10.20 3.09
CA PHE A 80 9.27 8.95 3.20
C PHE A 80 8.39 7.74 2.89
N PHE A 81 7.23 7.64 3.55
CA PHE A 81 6.37 6.48 3.36
C PHE A 81 5.68 6.45 2.00
N LEU A 82 5.32 7.61 1.44
CA LEU A 82 4.80 7.65 0.07
C LEU A 82 5.85 7.24 -0.96
N VAL A 83 7.11 7.62 -0.75
CA VAL A 83 8.22 7.17 -1.61
C VAL A 83 8.39 5.65 -1.49
N CYS A 84 8.30 5.10 -0.29
CA CYS A 84 8.35 3.65 -0.09
C CYS A 84 7.22 2.94 -0.86
N VAL A 85 6.00 3.47 -0.77
CA VAL A 85 4.85 2.91 -1.50
C VAL A 85 5.05 3.03 -3.01
N LEU A 86 5.55 4.17 -3.49
CA LEU A 86 5.82 4.38 -4.90
C LEU A 86 6.85 3.38 -5.43
N ILE A 87 7.96 3.21 -4.72
CA ILE A 87 9.02 2.26 -5.09
C ILE A 87 8.46 0.84 -5.10
N ALA A 88 7.72 0.47 -4.05
CA ALA A 88 7.10 -0.85 -3.97
C ALA A 88 6.13 -1.09 -5.14
N GLY A 89 5.34 -0.08 -5.49
CA GLY A 89 4.40 -0.16 -6.61
C GLY A 89 5.09 -0.28 -7.95
N LEU A 90 6.15 0.47 -8.18
CA LEU A 90 6.94 0.39 -9.42
C LEU A 90 7.62 -0.97 -9.55
N TYR A 91 8.22 -1.47 -8.48
CA TYR A 91 8.88 -2.77 -8.48
C TYR A 91 7.86 -3.89 -8.68
N GLY A 92 6.74 -3.83 -7.98
CA GLY A 92 5.67 -4.82 -8.12
C GLY A 92 5.07 -4.82 -9.52
N ALA A 93 4.90 -3.65 -10.14
CA ALA A 93 4.42 -3.55 -11.51
C ALA A 93 5.38 -4.19 -12.51
N ALA A 94 6.69 -4.04 -12.28
CA ALA A 94 7.72 -4.61 -13.14
C ALA A 94 7.89 -6.12 -12.98
N THR A 95 7.65 -6.64 -11.78
CA THR A 95 7.99 -8.04 -11.45
C THR A 95 6.79 -8.96 -11.26
N ALA A 96 5.62 -8.42 -10.93
CA ALA A 96 4.44 -9.23 -10.63
C ALA A 96 3.27 -8.95 -11.57
N SER A 97 2.69 -7.74 -11.50
CA SER A 97 1.50 -7.41 -12.26
C SER A 97 1.44 -5.92 -12.57
N ARG A 98 1.16 -5.57 -13.83
CA ARG A 98 0.98 -4.19 -14.27
C ARG A 98 -0.16 -3.48 -13.53
N LYS A 99 -1.14 -4.22 -13.03
CA LYS A 99 -2.23 -3.69 -12.22
C LYS A 99 -1.73 -2.93 -10.99
N ILE A 100 -0.61 -3.37 -10.42
CA ILE A 100 0.00 -2.73 -9.24
C ILE A 100 0.42 -1.29 -9.53
N LEU A 101 0.78 -0.99 -10.78
CA LEU A 101 1.11 0.38 -11.17
C LEU A 101 -0.04 1.34 -10.87
N PHE A 102 -1.27 0.94 -11.16
CA PHE A 102 -2.45 1.78 -10.99
C PHE A 102 -3.01 1.73 -9.57
N VAL A 103 -2.85 0.63 -8.87
CA VAL A 103 -3.43 0.42 -7.54
C VAL A 103 -2.51 0.96 -6.44
N GLN A 104 -1.20 0.89 -6.62
CA GLN A 104 -0.24 1.27 -5.59
C GLN A 104 0.63 2.46 -5.99
N ALA A 105 1.33 2.38 -7.13
CA ALA A 105 2.26 3.42 -7.54
C ALA A 105 1.57 4.75 -7.86
N LEU A 106 0.48 4.71 -8.61
CA LEU A 106 -0.23 5.92 -9.03
C LEU A 106 -0.82 6.70 -7.85
N PRO A 107 -1.55 6.09 -6.89
CA PRO A 107 -2.02 6.84 -5.73
C PRO A 107 -0.90 7.46 -4.91
N ALA A 108 0.23 6.75 -4.74
CA ALA A 108 1.37 7.29 -4.03
C ALA A 108 1.99 8.49 -4.76
N ALA A 109 2.10 8.41 -6.08
CA ALA A 109 2.61 9.52 -6.90
C ALA A 109 1.69 10.74 -6.81
N ILE A 110 0.38 10.54 -6.83
CA ILE A 110 -0.60 11.62 -6.66
C ILE A 110 -0.43 12.27 -5.28
N GLY A 111 -0.31 11.46 -4.23
CA GLY A 111 -0.09 11.98 -2.88
C GLY A 111 1.18 12.81 -2.76
N LEU A 112 2.28 12.33 -3.35
CA LEU A 112 3.55 13.07 -3.39
C LEU A 112 3.42 14.38 -4.16
N ALA A 113 2.78 14.35 -5.33
CA ALA A 113 2.58 15.57 -6.12
C ALA A 113 1.78 16.61 -5.34
N LEU A 114 0.70 16.20 -4.67
CA LEU A 114 -0.12 17.10 -3.86
C LEU A 114 0.65 17.69 -2.68
N LEU A 115 1.52 16.89 -2.04
CA LEU A 115 2.37 17.38 -0.95
C LEU A 115 3.39 18.40 -1.42
N LEU A 116 4.06 18.12 -2.56
CA LEU A 116 5.15 18.95 -3.05
C LEU A 116 4.67 20.21 -3.73
N LEU A 117 3.43 20.23 -4.23
CA LEU A 117 2.84 21.38 -4.90
C LEU A 117 1.99 22.24 -3.95
N ALA A 118 1.78 21.79 -2.74
CA ALA A 118 0.98 22.54 -1.75
C ALA A 118 1.73 23.73 -1.16
#